data_cbe0807e82635948029c8f695819886b
#
_entry.id   cbe0807e82635948029c8f695819886b
#
_cell.length_a   1.000
_cell.length_b   1.000
_cell.length_c   1.000
_cell.angle_alpha   90.00
_cell.angle_beta   90.00
_cell.angle_gamma   90.00
#
_symmetry.space_group_name_H-M   'P 1'
#
loop_
_entity.id
_entity.type
_entity.pdbx_description
1 polymer ?
#
loop_
_entity_poly.entity_id
_entity_poly.type
_entity_poly.pdbx_seq_one_letter_code
_entity_poly.pdbx_strand_id
1 'polypeptide(L)'
;MSIGEPMPESWDPVVNAWSNTTKAEQLKAFIREERSKYEVFPEQKKVFRALQLTPPGKVKVIIIGQDPYHTPEVADGLAFSSGKRGYVPPSLKIIFEEICKEFEHVPIAEIRNADLTSWAEQGVLLINTSLTVRKGQANSHKNKGWESLLETILEVLSKDFRPKVYMLWGAEAQKHEKLINQYTRDPLMTLILKAPHPASEIYKPNGKTFRNSNHFIQCNKWLQQKGLPGINWLSAISG
;
A
#
# COMPACT_ATOMS: atom_id res chain seq x y z
N MET A 1 18.34 -0.07 18.78
CA MET A 1 18.09 -0.70 17.48
C MET A 1 17.06 0.13 16.72
N SER A 2 17.25 0.26 15.40
CA SER A 2 16.28 0.91 14.51
C SER A 2 15.03 0.03 14.35
N ILE A 3 13.85 0.65 14.07
CA ILE A 3 12.60 -0.10 13.78
C ILE A 3 12.61 -0.72 12.38
N GLY A 4 13.49 -0.27 11.51
CA GLY A 4 13.71 -0.71 10.14
C GLY A 4 15.09 -0.24 9.67
N GLU A 5 15.43 -0.49 8.40
CA GLU A 5 16.50 0.25 7.75
C GLU A 5 16.12 1.74 7.67
N PRO A 6 17.08 2.67 7.56
CA PRO A 6 16.76 4.08 7.39
C PRO A 6 15.81 4.29 6.21
N MET A 7 14.85 5.19 6.36
CA MET A 7 14.07 5.65 5.22
C MET A 7 15.02 6.30 4.21
N PRO A 8 14.80 6.13 2.89
CA PRO A 8 15.65 6.73 1.87
C PRO A 8 15.67 8.26 1.97
N GLU A 9 16.80 8.90 1.67
CA GLU A 9 16.99 10.36 1.66
C GLU A 9 15.91 11.07 0.79
N SER A 10 15.45 10.42 -0.27
CA SER A 10 14.35 10.95 -1.10
C SER A 10 13.08 11.24 -0.30
N TRP A 11 12.91 10.66 0.89
CA TRP A 11 11.79 10.88 1.81
C TRP A 11 12.13 11.83 2.97
N ASP A 12 13.23 12.57 2.91
CA ASP A 12 13.62 13.52 3.96
C ASP A 12 12.52 14.48 4.41
N PRO A 13 11.65 15.02 3.53
CA PRO A 13 10.53 15.83 3.98
C PRO A 13 9.60 15.11 4.97
N VAL A 14 9.38 13.79 4.79
CA VAL A 14 8.61 12.96 5.72
C VAL A 14 9.42 12.65 6.96
N VAL A 15 10.70 12.25 6.79
CA VAL A 15 11.61 11.94 7.90
C VAL A 15 11.71 13.12 8.85
N ASN A 16 11.97 14.33 8.34
CA ASN A 16 12.13 15.54 9.13
C ASN A 16 10.84 15.95 9.86
N ALA A 17 9.69 15.78 9.21
CA ALA A 17 8.40 16.12 9.80
C ALA A 17 7.95 15.11 10.88
N TRP A 18 8.32 13.83 10.74
CA TRP A 18 7.79 12.75 11.58
C TRP A 18 8.77 12.22 12.64
N SER A 19 10.04 12.01 12.30
CA SER A 19 10.97 11.18 13.10
C SER A 19 11.26 11.72 14.50
N ASN A 20 11.11 13.02 14.72
CA ASN A 20 11.35 13.70 16.00
C ASN A 20 10.06 13.98 16.79
N THR A 21 8.93 13.43 16.35
CA THR A 21 7.66 13.56 17.08
C THR A 21 7.58 12.58 18.25
N THR A 22 6.85 12.94 19.30
CA THR A 22 6.57 12.05 20.42
C THR A 22 5.94 10.72 19.96
N LYS A 23 5.05 10.76 18.94
CA LYS A 23 4.43 9.57 18.37
C LYS A 23 5.47 8.64 17.72
N ALA A 24 6.44 9.20 17.01
CA ALA A 24 7.52 8.43 16.41
C ALA A 24 8.41 7.76 17.46
N GLU A 25 8.76 8.48 18.53
CA GLU A 25 9.57 7.90 19.62
C GLU A 25 8.82 6.79 20.37
N GLN A 26 7.53 6.99 20.67
CA GLN A 26 6.68 5.97 21.27
C GLN A 26 6.58 4.72 20.39
N LEU A 27 6.38 4.90 19.08
CA LEU A 27 6.37 3.79 18.12
C LEU A 27 7.71 3.05 18.08
N LYS A 28 8.83 3.78 18.03
CA LYS A 28 10.17 3.18 18.05
C LYS A 28 10.40 2.33 19.30
N ALA A 29 9.99 2.83 20.47
CA ALA A 29 10.08 2.09 21.72
C ALA A 29 9.20 0.84 21.70
N PHE A 30 7.95 0.97 21.29
CA PHE A 30 7.00 -0.13 21.15
C PHE A 30 7.53 -1.25 20.22
N ILE A 31 7.99 -0.91 19.03
CA ILE A 31 8.49 -1.92 18.07
C ILE A 31 9.74 -2.64 18.58
N ARG A 32 10.64 -1.92 19.30
CA ARG A 32 11.80 -2.57 19.93
C ARG A 32 11.36 -3.60 20.99
N GLU A 33 10.39 -3.24 21.81
CA GLU A 33 9.82 -4.14 22.82
C GLU A 33 9.13 -5.34 22.16
N GLU A 34 8.30 -5.11 21.12
CA GLU A 34 7.64 -6.18 20.38
C GLU A 34 8.64 -7.18 19.81
N ARG A 35 9.68 -6.70 19.11
CA ARG A 35 10.70 -7.57 18.52
C ARG A 35 11.59 -8.29 19.54
N SER A 36 11.66 -7.80 20.79
CA SER A 36 12.38 -8.50 21.86
C SER A 36 11.59 -9.67 22.44
N LYS A 37 10.27 -9.68 22.28
CA LYS A 37 9.35 -10.66 22.91
C LYS A 37 8.67 -11.57 21.88
N TYR A 38 8.48 -11.10 20.67
CA TYR A 38 7.66 -11.74 19.65
C TYR A 38 8.31 -11.73 18.28
N GLU A 39 7.89 -12.67 17.45
CA GLU A 39 8.19 -12.62 16.02
C GLU A 39 7.29 -11.59 15.34
N VAL A 40 7.90 -10.59 14.70
CA VAL A 40 7.23 -9.43 14.08
C VAL A 40 7.55 -9.36 12.60
N PHE A 41 6.51 -9.25 11.79
CA PHE A 41 6.61 -9.13 10.33
C PHE A 41 6.36 -7.71 9.82
N PRO A 42 6.91 -7.36 8.66
CA PRO A 42 7.98 -8.07 7.93
C PRO A 42 9.31 -8.04 8.70
N GLU A 43 10.34 -8.71 8.16
CA GLU A 43 11.71 -8.56 8.64
C GLU A 43 12.10 -7.09 8.72
N GLN A 44 12.98 -6.74 9.67
CA GLN A 44 13.35 -5.35 9.94
C GLN A 44 13.82 -4.60 8.70
N LYS A 45 14.61 -5.23 7.83
CA LYS A 45 15.10 -4.64 6.58
C LYS A 45 14.02 -4.32 5.54
N LYS A 46 12.84 -4.93 5.66
CA LYS A 46 11.71 -4.77 4.72
C LYS A 46 10.65 -3.78 5.21
N VAL A 47 10.75 -3.23 6.42
CA VAL A 47 9.71 -2.37 7.00
C VAL A 47 9.41 -1.15 6.12
N PHE A 48 10.42 -0.53 5.54
CA PHE A 48 10.30 0.64 4.67
C PHE A 48 10.48 0.34 3.18
N ARG A 49 10.33 -0.93 2.76
CA ARG A 49 10.54 -1.34 1.38
C ARG A 49 9.65 -0.57 0.39
N ALA A 50 8.42 -0.27 0.74
CA ALA A 50 7.53 0.53 -0.10
C ALA A 50 8.13 1.92 -0.42
N LEU A 51 8.74 2.56 0.58
CA LEU A 51 9.38 3.86 0.42
C LEU A 51 10.71 3.76 -0.35
N GLN A 52 11.45 2.65 -0.17
CA GLN A 52 12.71 2.41 -0.88
C GLN A 52 12.47 2.23 -2.38
N LEU A 53 11.44 1.49 -2.77
CA LEU A 53 11.14 1.20 -4.17
C LEU A 53 10.44 2.36 -4.89
N THR A 54 9.64 3.17 -4.15
CA THR A 54 8.83 4.22 -4.73
C THR A 54 9.18 5.59 -4.12
N PRO A 55 10.24 6.27 -4.61
CA PRO A 55 10.60 7.62 -4.17
C PRO A 55 9.46 8.61 -4.43
N PRO A 56 9.27 9.68 -3.60
CA PRO A 56 8.16 10.62 -3.72
C PRO A 56 8.02 11.20 -5.14
N GLY A 57 9.17 11.46 -5.78
CA GLY A 57 9.25 11.98 -7.14
C GLY A 57 8.69 11.07 -8.22
N LYS A 58 8.59 9.76 -7.94
CA LYS A 58 8.06 8.75 -8.86
C LYS A 58 6.62 8.33 -8.54
N VAL A 59 6.07 8.71 -7.38
CA VAL A 59 4.72 8.29 -6.99
C VAL A 59 3.68 8.83 -7.96
N LYS A 60 2.98 7.94 -8.62
CA LYS A 60 1.81 8.19 -9.50
C LYS A 60 0.52 7.64 -8.89
N VAL A 61 0.60 6.49 -8.23
CA VAL A 61 -0.54 5.80 -7.63
C VAL A 61 -0.22 5.46 -6.18
N ILE A 62 -1.18 5.61 -5.29
CA ILE A 62 -1.08 5.22 -3.89
C ILE A 62 -2.17 4.19 -3.60
N ILE A 63 -1.78 2.99 -3.15
CA ILE A 63 -2.69 1.94 -2.70
C ILE A 63 -2.44 1.72 -1.21
N ILE A 64 -3.48 1.92 -0.38
CA ILE A 64 -3.37 1.83 1.07
C ILE A 64 -3.93 0.48 1.52
N GLY A 65 -3.05 -0.37 2.10
CA GLY A 65 -3.42 -1.57 2.81
C GLY A 65 -3.64 -1.31 4.31
N GLN A 66 -4.02 -2.35 5.05
CA GLN A 66 -4.29 -2.25 6.48
C GLN A 66 -3.05 -2.55 7.31
N ASP A 67 -2.58 -3.78 7.30
CA ASP A 67 -1.40 -4.28 7.98
C ASP A 67 -0.71 -5.38 7.15
N PRO A 68 0.56 -5.72 7.44
CA PRO A 68 1.24 -6.80 6.74
C PRO A 68 0.58 -8.16 7.03
N TYR A 69 0.80 -9.12 6.16
CA TYR A 69 0.40 -10.49 6.46
C TYR A 69 1.12 -11.00 7.70
N HIS A 70 0.35 -11.60 8.63
CA HIS A 70 0.87 -12.10 9.91
C HIS A 70 1.36 -13.56 9.86
N THR A 71 1.37 -14.15 8.65
CA THR A 71 1.89 -15.49 8.37
C THR A 71 3.37 -15.42 7.99
N PRO A 72 4.22 -16.36 8.46
CA PRO A 72 5.63 -16.42 8.10
C PRO A 72 5.86 -16.40 6.58
N GLU A 73 6.94 -15.74 6.15
CA GLU A 73 7.41 -15.63 4.76
C GLU A 73 6.52 -14.83 3.80
N VAL A 74 5.31 -14.44 4.20
CA VAL A 74 4.35 -13.77 3.31
C VAL A 74 4.62 -12.28 3.22
N ALA A 75 4.71 -11.57 4.36
CA ALA A 75 4.93 -10.11 4.36
C ALA A 75 6.31 -9.75 3.82
N ASP A 76 6.33 -8.97 2.76
CA ASP A 76 7.54 -8.55 2.06
C ASP A 76 7.81 -7.03 2.11
N GLY A 77 6.97 -6.28 2.84
CA GLY A 77 7.10 -4.82 3.03
C GLY A 77 6.29 -3.98 2.05
N LEU A 78 5.55 -4.59 1.12
CA LEU A 78 4.59 -3.93 0.25
C LEU A 78 3.16 -4.32 0.62
N ALA A 79 2.22 -3.39 0.61
CA ALA A 79 0.82 -3.69 0.83
C ALA A 79 0.28 -4.66 -0.25
N PHE A 80 -0.49 -5.66 0.18
CA PHE A 80 -1.06 -6.74 -0.65
C PHE A 80 -0.06 -7.72 -1.25
N SER A 81 1.23 -7.41 -1.31
CA SER A 81 2.30 -8.21 -1.89
C SER A 81 2.69 -9.40 -1.01
N SER A 82 3.14 -10.48 -1.61
CA SER A 82 3.64 -11.66 -0.92
C SER A 82 5.02 -12.08 -1.44
N GLY A 83 5.98 -12.17 -0.52
CA GLY A 83 7.31 -12.73 -0.82
C GLY A 83 7.32 -14.25 -0.84
N LYS A 84 6.23 -14.93 -0.45
CA LYS A 84 6.14 -16.38 -0.39
C LYS A 84 5.87 -16.98 -1.76
N ARG A 85 6.86 -17.70 -2.27
CA ARG A 85 6.80 -18.34 -3.58
C ARG A 85 5.63 -19.34 -3.68
N GLY A 86 4.86 -19.27 -4.76
CA GLY A 86 3.74 -20.18 -5.00
C GLY A 86 2.51 -19.95 -4.13
N TYR A 87 2.46 -18.83 -3.41
CA TYR A 87 1.32 -18.48 -2.57
C TYR A 87 0.78 -17.08 -2.91
N VAL A 88 -0.43 -17.04 -3.42
CA VAL A 88 -1.16 -15.80 -3.69
C VAL A 88 -2.19 -15.58 -2.58
N PRO A 89 -2.04 -14.52 -1.76
CA PRO A 89 -2.99 -14.22 -0.70
C PRO A 89 -4.42 -13.98 -1.23
N PRO A 90 -5.47 -14.31 -0.45
CA PRO A 90 -6.87 -14.22 -0.93
C PRO A 90 -7.27 -12.83 -1.45
N SER A 91 -6.87 -11.76 -0.76
CA SER A 91 -7.16 -10.39 -1.22
C SER A 91 -6.47 -10.07 -2.54
N LEU A 92 -5.21 -10.49 -2.70
CA LEU A 92 -4.46 -10.26 -3.93
C LEU A 92 -5.02 -11.09 -5.09
N LYS A 93 -5.52 -12.30 -4.82
CA LYS A 93 -6.20 -13.10 -5.82
C LYS A 93 -7.40 -12.36 -6.43
N ILE A 94 -8.22 -11.73 -5.58
CA ILE A 94 -9.38 -10.93 -6.04
C ILE A 94 -8.93 -9.70 -6.84
N ILE A 95 -7.84 -9.05 -6.41
CA ILE A 95 -7.25 -7.93 -7.16
C ILE A 95 -6.80 -8.39 -8.56
N PHE A 96 -6.09 -9.51 -8.65
CA PHE A 96 -5.65 -10.06 -9.93
C PHE A 96 -6.81 -10.50 -10.82
N GLU A 97 -7.87 -11.07 -10.23
CA GLU A 97 -9.10 -11.42 -10.95
C GLU A 97 -9.75 -10.19 -11.61
N GLU A 98 -9.79 -9.07 -10.88
CA GLU A 98 -10.33 -7.82 -11.44
C GLU A 98 -9.43 -7.27 -12.55
N ILE A 99 -8.10 -7.28 -12.37
CA ILE A 99 -7.15 -6.86 -13.41
C ILE A 99 -7.30 -7.71 -14.66
N CYS A 100 -7.32 -9.04 -14.54
CA CYS A 100 -7.46 -9.92 -15.68
C CYS A 100 -8.77 -9.67 -16.44
N LYS A 101 -9.85 -9.39 -15.72
CA LYS A 101 -11.14 -9.02 -16.30
C LYS A 101 -11.08 -7.67 -17.02
N GLU A 102 -10.53 -6.63 -16.37
CA GLU A 102 -10.45 -5.28 -16.93
C GLU A 102 -9.59 -5.23 -18.21
N PHE A 103 -8.55 -6.05 -18.31
CA PHE A 103 -7.62 -6.07 -19.45
C PHE A 103 -7.81 -7.29 -20.38
N GLU A 104 -8.93 -8.02 -20.26
CA GLU A 104 -9.26 -9.19 -21.09
C GLU A 104 -8.09 -10.19 -21.16
N HIS A 105 -7.41 -10.41 -20.04
CA HIS A 105 -6.21 -11.24 -19.95
C HIS A 105 -6.53 -12.63 -19.39
N VAL A 106 -5.57 -13.57 -19.59
CA VAL A 106 -5.64 -15.00 -19.28
C VAL A 106 -6.16 -15.34 -17.88
N PRO A 107 -6.80 -16.51 -17.69
CA PRO A 107 -7.35 -16.97 -16.41
C PRO A 107 -6.29 -17.14 -15.32
N ILE A 108 -6.66 -16.75 -14.10
CA ILE A 108 -5.89 -16.74 -12.86
C ILE A 108 -5.30 -18.09 -12.43
N ALA A 109 -5.73 -19.18 -13.00
CA ALA A 109 -5.26 -20.54 -12.65
C ALA A 109 -3.73 -20.73 -12.76
N GLU A 110 -3.05 -19.84 -13.48
CA GLU A 110 -1.62 -19.89 -13.73
C GLU A 110 -0.80 -18.88 -12.90
N ILE A 111 -1.44 -17.98 -12.13
CA ILE A 111 -0.71 -16.98 -11.36
C ILE A 111 -0.03 -17.64 -10.17
N ARG A 112 1.30 -17.70 -10.22
CA ARG A 112 2.16 -18.25 -9.16
C ARG A 112 3.01 -17.21 -8.48
N ASN A 113 3.07 -15.99 -9.03
CA ASN A 113 3.80 -14.87 -8.48
C ASN A 113 2.83 -13.92 -7.77
N ALA A 114 3.21 -13.48 -6.58
CA ALA A 114 2.44 -12.53 -5.77
C ALA A 114 3.30 -11.33 -5.35
N ASP A 115 4.52 -11.20 -5.89
CA ASP A 115 5.43 -10.08 -5.67
C ASP A 115 5.01 -8.89 -6.54
N LEU A 116 4.65 -7.79 -5.90
CA LEU A 116 4.20 -6.55 -6.55
C LEU A 116 5.35 -5.54 -6.77
N THR A 117 6.60 -5.97 -6.71
CA THR A 117 7.77 -5.11 -6.94
C THR A 117 7.68 -4.37 -8.28
N SER A 118 7.23 -5.06 -9.33
CA SER A 118 7.07 -4.47 -10.66
C SER A 118 6.07 -3.30 -10.70
N TRP A 119 5.07 -3.27 -9.81
CA TRP A 119 4.17 -2.12 -9.68
C TRP A 119 4.86 -0.97 -8.93
N ALA A 120 5.57 -1.28 -7.83
CA ALA A 120 6.29 -0.27 -7.05
C ALA A 120 7.33 0.47 -7.90
N GLU A 121 8.08 -0.25 -8.75
CA GLU A 121 9.07 0.31 -9.67
C GLU A 121 8.46 1.25 -10.73
N GLN A 122 7.19 1.04 -11.07
CA GLN A 122 6.43 1.90 -11.98
C GLN A 122 5.83 3.14 -11.30
N GLY A 123 6.00 3.30 -9.99
CA GLY A 123 5.51 4.45 -9.22
C GLY A 123 4.19 4.18 -8.49
N VAL A 124 3.87 2.92 -8.20
CA VAL A 124 2.75 2.55 -7.31
C VAL A 124 3.27 2.42 -5.89
N LEU A 125 2.94 3.37 -5.02
CA LEU A 125 3.24 3.28 -3.59
C LEU A 125 2.26 2.31 -2.91
N LEU A 126 2.74 1.11 -2.60
CA LEU A 126 1.99 0.04 -1.93
C LEU A 126 2.28 0.10 -0.42
N ILE A 127 1.50 0.86 0.34
CA ILE A 127 1.78 1.15 1.75
C ILE A 127 0.65 0.72 2.67
N ASN A 128 0.97 0.11 3.80
CA ASN A 128 0.00 -0.24 4.83
C ASN A 128 -0.18 0.88 5.85
N THR A 129 -1.36 0.95 6.49
CA THR A 129 -1.61 1.83 7.62
C THR A 129 -0.72 1.48 8.83
N SER A 130 -0.49 0.19 9.08
CA SER A 130 0.52 -0.30 10.02
C SER A 130 1.62 -1.03 9.25
N LEU A 131 2.89 -0.63 9.41
CA LEU A 131 3.98 -1.24 8.65
C LEU A 131 4.54 -2.52 9.30
N THR A 132 4.05 -2.88 10.49
CA THR A 132 4.46 -4.11 11.18
C THR A 132 3.27 -4.80 11.82
N VAL A 133 3.42 -6.11 12.08
CA VAL A 133 2.40 -6.94 12.73
C VAL A 133 3.08 -8.08 13.51
N ARG A 134 2.50 -8.52 14.63
CA ARG A 134 2.95 -9.70 15.36
C ARG A 134 2.49 -10.97 14.63
N LYS A 135 3.35 -11.99 14.59
CA LYS A 135 3.02 -13.31 14.03
C LYS A 135 1.69 -13.84 14.55
N GLY A 136 0.84 -14.27 13.63
CA GLY A 136 -0.46 -14.88 13.94
C GLY A 136 -1.53 -13.92 14.46
N GLN A 137 -1.25 -12.61 14.62
CA GLN A 137 -2.16 -11.65 15.25
C GLN A 137 -2.39 -10.43 14.36
N ALA A 138 -3.37 -10.51 13.48
CA ALA A 138 -3.78 -9.36 12.65
C ALA A 138 -4.12 -8.15 13.54
N ASN A 139 -3.82 -6.95 13.05
CA ASN A 139 -4.06 -5.67 13.74
C ASN A 139 -3.32 -5.48 15.09
N SER A 140 -2.39 -6.35 15.46
CA SER A 140 -1.66 -6.26 16.74
C SER A 140 -0.91 -4.94 16.93
N HIS A 141 -0.49 -4.28 15.84
CA HIS A 141 0.20 -2.99 15.88
C HIS A 141 -0.67 -1.81 15.43
N LYS A 142 -1.98 -2.00 15.30
CA LYS A 142 -2.93 -0.92 15.02
C LYS A 142 -2.97 0.07 16.18
N ASN A 143 -3.06 1.37 15.87
CA ASN A 143 -3.08 2.49 16.83
C ASN A 143 -1.81 2.56 17.72
N LYS A 144 -0.67 2.09 17.21
CA LYS A 144 0.62 2.15 17.92
C LYS A 144 1.54 3.26 17.39
N GLY A 145 1.08 4.06 16.42
CA GLY A 145 1.79 5.23 15.91
C GLY A 145 2.18 5.16 14.43
N TRP A 146 2.02 4.02 13.74
CA TRP A 146 2.26 3.90 12.31
C TRP A 146 1.36 4.83 11.50
N GLU A 147 0.12 5.04 11.97
CA GLU A 147 -0.86 5.90 11.34
C GLU A 147 -0.34 7.33 11.16
N SER A 148 0.41 7.84 12.14
CA SER A 148 0.99 9.18 12.06
C SER A 148 2.08 9.30 10.99
N LEU A 149 2.83 8.23 10.72
CA LEU A 149 3.77 8.20 9.61
C LEU A 149 3.03 8.22 8.28
N LEU A 150 2.00 7.37 8.12
CA LEU A 150 1.18 7.36 6.91
C LEU A 150 0.53 8.72 6.65
N GLU A 151 -0.04 9.36 7.68
CA GLU A 151 -0.63 10.70 7.58
C GLU A 151 0.40 11.73 7.07
N THR A 152 1.63 11.70 7.60
CA THR A 152 2.70 12.58 7.13
C THR A 152 3.09 12.30 5.68
N ILE A 153 3.16 11.02 5.28
CA ILE A 153 3.41 10.62 3.88
C ILE A 153 2.32 11.19 2.96
N LEU A 154 1.05 10.97 3.33
CA LEU A 154 -0.10 11.45 2.54
C LEU A 154 -0.13 12.97 2.45
N GLU A 155 0.18 13.68 3.53
CA GLU A 155 0.29 15.13 3.55
C GLU A 155 1.36 15.63 2.55
N VAL A 156 2.57 15.06 2.61
CA VAL A 156 3.66 15.42 1.69
C VAL A 156 3.27 15.15 0.23
N LEU A 157 2.69 13.98 -0.04
CA LEU A 157 2.29 13.61 -1.40
C LEU A 157 1.12 14.44 -1.92
N SER A 158 0.14 14.80 -1.09
CA SER A 158 -1.03 15.58 -1.49
C SER A 158 -0.68 17.08 -1.71
N LYS A 159 0.37 17.58 -1.07
CA LYS A 159 0.90 18.93 -1.31
C LYS A 159 1.69 19.06 -2.62
N ASP A 160 2.06 17.95 -3.22
CA ASP A 160 2.79 17.92 -4.49
C ASP A 160 1.83 18.16 -5.68
N PHE A 161 2.20 19.03 -6.60
CA PHE A 161 1.39 19.39 -7.79
C PHE A 161 1.35 18.31 -8.88
N ARG A 162 2.17 17.28 -8.78
CA ARG A 162 2.17 16.19 -9.77
C ARG A 162 0.89 15.36 -9.69
N PRO A 163 0.37 14.85 -10.83
CA PRO A 163 -0.83 14.02 -10.85
C PRO A 163 -0.69 12.78 -9.98
N LYS A 164 -1.71 12.48 -9.15
CA LYS A 164 -1.76 11.31 -8.28
C LYS A 164 -3.12 10.64 -8.24
N VAL A 165 -3.10 9.33 -8.25
CA VAL A 165 -4.29 8.49 -8.05
C VAL A 165 -4.22 7.83 -6.68
N TYR A 166 -5.25 7.98 -5.87
CA TYR A 166 -5.40 7.30 -4.59
C TYR A 166 -6.46 6.20 -4.74
N MET A 167 -6.05 4.94 -4.55
CA MET A 167 -6.95 3.79 -4.52
C MET A 167 -7.22 3.40 -3.07
N LEU A 168 -8.42 3.74 -2.59
CA LEU A 168 -8.84 3.57 -1.20
C LEU A 168 -9.82 2.41 -1.10
N TRP A 169 -9.31 1.22 -0.76
CA TRP A 169 -10.10 -0.01 -0.70
C TRP A 169 -10.46 -0.39 0.73
N GLY A 170 -11.76 -0.34 1.03
CA GLY A 170 -12.32 -0.60 2.35
C GLY A 170 -12.34 0.62 3.27
N ALA A 171 -13.09 0.51 4.36
CA ALA A 171 -13.37 1.62 5.27
C ALA A 171 -12.10 2.21 5.93
N GLU A 172 -11.11 1.37 6.24
CA GLU A 172 -9.86 1.86 6.88
C GLU A 172 -9.08 2.76 5.92
N ALA A 173 -8.89 2.36 4.65
CA ALA A 173 -8.22 3.20 3.67
C ALA A 173 -9.03 4.48 3.36
N GLN A 174 -10.35 4.38 3.28
CA GLN A 174 -11.23 5.53 2.98
C GLN A 174 -11.24 6.61 4.07
N LYS A 175 -10.85 6.30 5.30
CA LYS A 175 -10.70 7.31 6.37
C LYS A 175 -9.68 8.40 6.01
N HIS A 176 -8.72 8.09 5.16
CA HIS A 176 -7.68 9.04 4.73
C HIS A 176 -8.16 10.03 3.67
N GLU A 177 -9.34 9.84 3.06
CA GLU A 177 -9.89 10.75 2.03
C GLU A 177 -9.97 12.19 2.50
N LYS A 178 -10.44 12.41 3.73
CA LYS A 178 -10.55 13.76 4.31
C LYS A 178 -9.19 14.45 4.39
N LEU A 179 -8.16 13.74 4.84
CA LEU A 179 -6.81 14.26 4.95
C LEU A 179 -6.20 14.54 3.56
N ILE A 180 -6.38 13.62 2.60
CA ILE A 180 -5.93 13.80 1.22
C ILE A 180 -6.53 15.08 0.63
N ASN A 181 -7.87 15.24 0.73
CA ASN A 181 -8.57 16.43 0.21
C ASN A 181 -8.14 17.72 0.92
N GLN A 182 -7.87 17.66 2.22
CA GLN A 182 -7.42 18.81 3.01
C GLN A 182 -6.07 19.37 2.51
N TYR A 183 -5.16 18.49 2.11
CA TYR A 183 -3.81 18.90 1.69
C TYR A 183 -3.64 18.96 0.17
N THR A 184 -4.59 18.48 -0.61
CA THR A 184 -4.57 18.58 -2.08
C THR A 184 -4.59 20.04 -2.50
N ARG A 185 -3.52 20.46 -3.19
CA ARG A 185 -3.39 21.84 -3.70
C ARG A 185 -4.15 22.08 -4.99
N ASP A 186 -4.20 21.07 -5.86
CA ASP A 186 -4.94 21.11 -7.12
C ASP A 186 -5.82 19.86 -7.26
N PRO A 187 -7.13 19.99 -7.05
CA PRO A 187 -8.07 18.87 -7.21
C PRO A 187 -8.05 18.27 -8.63
N LEU A 188 -7.68 19.04 -9.66
CA LEU A 188 -7.58 18.52 -11.02
C LEU A 188 -6.38 17.57 -11.20
N MET A 189 -5.42 17.59 -10.29
CA MET A 189 -4.25 16.71 -10.28
C MET A 189 -4.41 15.54 -9.30
N THR A 190 -5.60 15.32 -8.77
CA THR A 190 -5.89 14.24 -7.82
C THR A 190 -7.11 13.44 -8.23
N LEU A 191 -6.96 12.13 -8.34
CA LEU A 191 -8.07 11.18 -8.53
C LEU A 191 -8.16 10.27 -7.31
N ILE A 192 -9.35 10.18 -6.72
CA ILE A 192 -9.63 9.24 -5.61
C ILE A 192 -10.62 8.19 -6.10
N LEU A 193 -10.18 6.93 -6.11
CA LEU A 193 -10.99 5.76 -6.48
C LEU A 193 -11.31 4.95 -5.22
N LYS A 194 -12.61 4.74 -4.96
CA LYS A 194 -13.08 4.05 -3.75
C LYS A 194 -13.86 2.79 -4.09
N ALA A 195 -13.50 1.69 -3.43
CA ALA A 195 -14.22 0.41 -3.49
C ALA A 195 -14.28 -0.23 -2.10
N PRO A 196 -15.13 -1.24 -1.88
CA PRO A 196 -14.99 -2.15 -0.74
C PRO A 196 -13.60 -2.81 -0.73
N HIS A 197 -13.17 -3.30 0.43
CA HIS A 197 -11.92 -4.04 0.51
C HIS A 197 -12.03 -5.34 -0.32
N PRO A 198 -10.99 -5.77 -1.08
CA PRO A 198 -11.04 -6.99 -1.87
C PRO A 198 -11.53 -8.22 -1.09
N ALA A 199 -11.05 -8.40 0.15
CA ALA A 199 -11.50 -9.51 1.02
C ALA A 199 -12.98 -9.42 1.44
N SER A 200 -13.67 -8.29 1.26
CA SER A 200 -15.10 -8.18 1.64
C SER A 200 -15.97 -9.17 0.87
N GLU A 201 -15.58 -9.56 -0.33
CA GLU A 201 -16.30 -10.54 -1.13
C GLU A 201 -16.26 -11.94 -0.54
N ILE A 202 -15.24 -12.25 0.25
CA ILE A 202 -15.10 -13.53 0.96
C ILE A 202 -16.05 -13.57 2.15
N TYR A 203 -16.19 -12.43 2.86
CA TYR A 203 -16.95 -12.37 4.10
C TYR A 203 -18.40 -11.86 3.93
N LYS A 204 -18.71 -11.16 2.84
CA LYS A 204 -20.03 -10.57 2.55
C LYS A 204 -20.36 -10.71 1.05
N PRO A 205 -20.62 -11.92 0.54
CA PRO A 205 -20.78 -12.16 -0.90
C PRO A 205 -21.96 -11.41 -1.55
N ASN A 206 -22.96 -10.99 -0.76
CA ASN A 206 -24.13 -10.24 -1.24
C ASN A 206 -24.03 -8.72 -0.96
N GLY A 207 -22.86 -8.23 -0.52
CA GLY A 207 -22.63 -6.81 -0.25
C GLY A 207 -22.15 -6.04 -1.48
N LYS A 208 -21.76 -4.76 -1.25
CA LYS A 208 -21.01 -4.00 -2.25
C LYS A 208 -19.70 -4.73 -2.53
N THR A 209 -19.37 -4.88 -3.80
CA THR A 209 -18.23 -5.66 -4.27
C THR A 209 -17.05 -4.78 -4.68
N PHE A 210 -15.83 -5.30 -4.56
CA PHE A 210 -14.62 -4.76 -5.18
C PHE A 210 -14.64 -5.03 -6.70
N ARG A 211 -15.23 -6.16 -7.10
CA ARG A 211 -15.35 -6.55 -8.50
C ARG A 211 -16.17 -5.54 -9.28
N ASN A 212 -15.84 -5.35 -10.56
CA ASN A 212 -16.41 -4.33 -11.45
C ASN A 212 -16.13 -2.88 -11.00
N SER A 213 -15.09 -2.67 -10.19
CA SER A 213 -14.67 -1.32 -9.80
C SER A 213 -14.07 -0.56 -10.99
N ASN A 214 -13.48 -1.25 -11.95
CA ASN A 214 -12.78 -0.71 -13.11
C ASN A 214 -11.67 0.29 -12.72
N HIS A 215 -11.07 0.11 -11.54
CA HIS A 215 -10.10 1.05 -10.98
C HIS A 215 -8.80 1.10 -11.78
N PHE A 216 -8.36 -0.01 -12.33
CA PHE A 216 -7.09 -0.12 -13.06
C PHE A 216 -7.17 0.57 -14.42
N ILE A 217 -8.27 0.37 -15.15
CA ILE A 217 -8.54 1.09 -16.42
C ILE A 217 -8.78 2.58 -16.15
N GLN A 218 -9.58 2.93 -15.14
CA GLN A 218 -9.83 4.34 -14.78
C GLN A 218 -8.52 5.06 -14.42
N CYS A 219 -7.67 4.43 -13.61
CA CYS A 219 -6.36 4.93 -13.25
C CYS A 219 -5.51 5.22 -14.49
N ASN A 220 -5.37 4.25 -15.39
CA ASN A 220 -4.55 4.40 -16.58
C ASN A 220 -5.08 5.47 -17.53
N LYS A 221 -6.39 5.52 -17.77
CA LYS A 221 -7.02 6.57 -18.57
C LYS A 221 -6.75 7.96 -18.00
N TRP A 222 -6.89 8.11 -16.69
CA TRP A 222 -6.67 9.40 -16.04
C TRP A 222 -5.18 9.81 -16.06
N LEU A 223 -4.25 8.90 -15.80
CA LEU A 223 -2.81 9.16 -15.90
C LEU A 223 -2.44 9.62 -17.32
N GLN A 224 -2.94 8.94 -18.35
CA GLN A 224 -2.71 9.31 -19.76
C GLN A 224 -3.27 10.70 -20.10
N GLN A 225 -4.46 11.05 -19.59
CA GLN A 225 -5.03 12.40 -19.73
C GLN A 225 -4.15 13.48 -19.08
N LYS A 226 -3.35 13.11 -18.07
CA LYS A 226 -2.38 14.00 -17.41
C LYS A 226 -0.98 13.93 -18.02
N GLY A 227 -0.82 13.28 -19.18
CA GLY A 227 0.46 13.16 -19.89
C GLY A 227 1.45 12.19 -19.23
N LEU A 228 0.98 11.32 -18.33
CA LEU A 228 1.80 10.30 -17.68
C LEU A 228 1.57 8.93 -18.30
N PRO A 229 2.62 8.08 -18.35
CA PRO A 229 2.43 6.68 -18.75
C PRO A 229 1.54 5.95 -17.73
N GLY A 230 0.64 5.12 -18.22
CA GLY A 230 -0.14 4.19 -17.40
C GLY A 230 0.74 3.18 -16.67
N ILE A 231 0.13 2.43 -15.78
CA ILE A 231 0.76 1.31 -15.08
C ILE A 231 0.50 0.03 -15.87
N ASN A 232 1.54 -0.75 -16.11
CA ASN A 232 1.39 -2.13 -16.58
C ASN A 232 1.01 -3.03 -15.39
N TRP A 233 -0.29 -3.12 -15.13
CA TRP A 233 -0.83 -3.92 -14.02
C TRP A 233 -0.61 -5.42 -14.21
N LEU A 234 -0.48 -5.88 -15.45
CA LEU A 234 -0.23 -7.29 -15.78
C LEU A 234 1.21 -7.72 -15.49
N SER A 235 2.14 -6.79 -15.27
CA SER A 235 3.56 -7.11 -15.02
C SER A 235 3.81 -7.99 -13.79
N ALA A 236 2.93 -7.96 -12.79
CA ALA A 236 3.00 -8.84 -11.61
C ALA A 236 2.34 -10.20 -11.85
N ILE A 237 1.56 -10.34 -12.93
CA ILE A 237 0.78 -11.55 -13.25
C ILE A 237 1.51 -12.43 -14.23
N SER A 238 2.26 -11.82 -15.15
CA SER A 238 2.91 -12.48 -16.30
C SER A 238 4.37 -12.89 -16.04
N GLY A 239 4.85 -12.77 -14.78
CA GLY A 239 6.23 -13.05 -14.37
C GLY A 239 6.44 -14.45 -13.78
#